data_d12915176fb51e695ed736400c6c32ac
#
_entry.id   d12915176fb51e695ed736400c6c32ac
#
_cell.length_a   1.000
_cell.length_b   1.000
_cell.length_c   1.000
_cell.angle_alpha   90.00
_cell.angle_beta   90.00
_cell.angle_gamma   90.00
#
_symmetry.space_group_name_H-M   'P 1'
#
loop_
_entity.id
_entity.type
_entity.pdbx_description
1 polymer ?
#
loop_
_entity_poly.entity_id
_entity_poly.type
_entity_poly.pdbx_seq_one_letter_code
_entity_poly.pdbx_strand_id
1 'polypeptide(L)'
;MPLAQATAAAVLEAPVEETVPEDPPPTRNYRFFCWLIGVPANAAARPPAGALLGELLGRVDEIIASETLRAGLLPRAPHVIPQLMKTLRDERYSSTDVADRISRDVVLTAEVVRNATSVLARGDDDEEIDLARAVQVIGTQGLRRAIANVVLRPIFDAKGSSLSARAATQIWKDADRKARLAAAIAGEAGLDPFDGYLAGLLHNSGWTAVLRAIDNLEDLAIGPVEIAHREVVPQVIRRRDALFGALVGPWKLGTLMDELAAEVGSVGLDNVQSPLGCALRDADRLAALRALAPAGERSGAKTVPRWSQLARPVQNAYGGLGA
;
A
#
# COMPACT_ATOMS: atom_id res chain seq x y z
N MET A 1 -7.70 70.82 21.89
CA MET A 1 -7.38 69.46 22.35
C MET A 1 -8.29 68.48 21.64
N PRO A 2 -7.82 67.64 20.67
CA PRO A 2 -8.57 66.53 20.17
C PRO A 2 -8.05 65.19 20.79
N LEU A 3 -9.01 64.44 21.29
CA LEU A 3 -8.82 63.08 21.83
C LEU A 3 -8.39 62.10 20.72
N ALA A 4 -7.24 61.43 20.93
CA ALA A 4 -6.78 60.33 20.11
C ALA A 4 -7.64 59.11 20.45
N GLN A 5 -8.39 58.61 19.45
CA GLN A 5 -8.99 57.27 19.48
C GLN A 5 -7.93 56.21 19.15
N ALA A 6 -7.56 55.41 20.13
CA ALA A 6 -6.76 54.24 19.95
C ALA A 6 -7.66 53.13 19.35
N THR A 7 -7.39 52.80 18.10
CA THR A 7 -7.98 51.62 17.42
C THR A 7 -7.27 50.37 17.94
N ALA A 8 -7.97 49.60 18.77
CA ALA A 8 -7.52 48.25 19.14
C ALA A 8 -7.60 47.36 17.92
N ALA A 9 -6.44 46.98 17.36
CA ALA A 9 -6.31 45.95 16.37
C ALA A 9 -6.65 44.62 17.05
N ALA A 10 -7.79 44.03 16.70
CA ALA A 10 -8.13 42.68 17.07
C ALA A 10 -7.11 41.76 16.38
N VAL A 11 -6.23 41.16 17.16
CA VAL A 11 -5.39 40.04 16.74
C VAL A 11 -6.36 38.89 16.49
N LEU A 12 -6.63 38.60 15.22
CA LEU A 12 -7.28 37.35 14.80
C LEU A 12 -6.33 36.20 15.18
N GLU A 13 -6.61 35.59 16.32
CA GLU A 13 -6.00 34.28 16.65
C GLU A 13 -6.32 33.32 15.51
N ALA A 14 -5.28 32.83 14.85
CA ALA A 14 -5.42 31.76 13.88
C ALA A 14 -6.14 30.57 14.58
N PRO A 15 -7.12 29.94 13.92
CA PRO A 15 -7.82 28.81 14.53
C PRO A 15 -6.80 27.75 14.94
N VAL A 16 -6.78 27.41 16.21
CA VAL A 16 -5.99 26.30 16.75
C VAL A 16 -6.50 25.04 16.05
N GLU A 17 -5.70 24.50 15.16
CA GLU A 17 -6.01 23.26 14.45
C GLU A 17 -6.12 22.15 15.50
N GLU A 18 -7.33 21.63 15.68
CA GLU A 18 -7.61 20.54 16.60
C GLU A 18 -6.80 19.31 16.10
N THR A 19 -5.67 19.05 16.75
CA THR A 19 -4.78 17.95 16.34
C THR A 19 -5.44 16.63 16.64
N VAL A 20 -5.80 15.91 15.59
CA VAL A 20 -6.28 14.53 15.68
C VAL A 20 -5.19 13.68 16.36
N PRO A 21 -5.49 13.05 17.52
CA PRO A 21 -4.51 12.21 18.17
C PRO A 21 -4.19 11.00 17.29
N GLU A 22 -2.90 10.73 17.10
CA GLU A 22 -2.45 9.55 16.36
C GLU A 22 -2.04 8.44 17.33
N ASP A 23 -2.54 7.23 17.08
CA ASP A 23 -2.02 6.05 17.74
C ASP A 23 -0.51 5.90 17.47
N PRO A 24 0.31 5.65 18.50
CA PRO A 24 1.72 5.37 18.28
C PRO A 24 1.90 4.16 17.36
N PRO A 25 3.01 4.08 16.59
CA PRO A 25 3.21 3.02 15.59
C PRO A 25 2.88 1.60 16.06
N PRO A 26 3.29 1.14 17.26
CA PRO A 26 2.96 -0.21 17.70
C PRO A 26 1.46 -0.45 17.85
N THR A 27 0.68 0.54 18.31
CA THR A 27 -0.77 0.43 18.45
C THR A 27 -1.47 0.47 17.11
N ARG A 28 -1.07 1.39 16.22
CA ARG A 28 -1.58 1.49 14.85
C ARG A 28 -1.31 0.20 14.07
N ASN A 29 -0.09 -0.30 14.10
CA ASN A 29 0.33 -1.51 13.40
C ASN A 29 -0.44 -2.74 13.90
N TYR A 30 -0.66 -2.85 15.21
CA TYR A 30 -1.50 -3.88 15.80
C TYR A 30 -2.96 -3.81 15.30
N ARG A 31 -3.58 -2.63 15.38
CA ARG A 31 -4.97 -2.42 14.92
C ARG A 31 -5.11 -2.70 13.43
N PHE A 32 -4.13 -2.26 12.63
CA PHE A 32 -4.09 -2.51 11.19
C PHE A 32 -3.99 -4.01 10.89
N PHE A 33 -3.12 -4.74 11.57
CA PHE A 33 -3.00 -6.18 11.38
C PHE A 33 -4.30 -6.92 11.73
N CYS A 34 -4.92 -6.57 12.86
CA CYS A 34 -6.23 -7.11 13.23
C CYS A 34 -7.28 -6.86 12.14
N TRP A 35 -7.35 -5.64 11.61
CA TRP A 35 -8.24 -5.28 10.51
C TRP A 35 -7.91 -6.10 9.24
N LEU A 36 -6.63 -6.28 8.93
CA LEU A 36 -6.18 -6.99 7.74
C LEU A 36 -6.65 -8.45 7.70
N ILE A 37 -6.55 -9.14 8.84
CA ILE A 37 -6.93 -10.56 8.97
C ILE A 37 -8.37 -10.78 9.47
N GLY A 38 -9.13 -9.71 9.67
CA GLY A 38 -10.52 -9.77 10.10
C GLY A 38 -10.73 -10.25 11.54
N VAL A 39 -9.81 -9.90 12.45
CA VAL A 39 -9.90 -10.19 13.89
C VAL A 39 -10.24 -8.89 14.63
N PRO A 40 -11.22 -8.88 15.57
CA PRO A 40 -11.49 -7.70 16.38
C PRO A 40 -10.25 -7.32 17.23
N ALA A 41 -9.86 -6.05 17.22
CA ALA A 41 -8.69 -5.58 17.98
C ALA A 41 -8.86 -5.68 19.52
N ASN A 42 -10.08 -5.84 19.98
CA ASN A 42 -10.42 -6.10 21.40
C ASN A 42 -10.61 -7.59 21.70
N ALA A 43 -10.35 -8.49 20.76
CA ALA A 43 -10.41 -9.93 21.03
C ALA A 43 -9.39 -10.26 22.13
N ALA A 44 -9.89 -10.76 23.25
CA ALA A 44 -9.05 -11.20 24.36
C ALA A 44 -8.31 -12.48 23.95
N ALA A 45 -7.15 -12.31 23.34
CA ALA A 45 -6.29 -13.42 22.96
C ALA A 45 -5.31 -13.69 24.12
N ARG A 46 -5.18 -14.96 24.47
CA ARG A 46 -4.02 -15.42 25.24
C ARG A 46 -2.84 -15.50 24.27
N PRO A 47 -1.64 -15.00 24.65
CA PRO A 47 -0.48 -15.18 23.79
C PRO A 47 -0.23 -16.68 23.57
N PRO A 48 0.22 -17.08 22.38
CA PRO A 48 0.66 -18.46 22.17
C PRO A 48 1.78 -18.80 23.16
N ALA A 49 1.89 -20.07 23.56
CA ALA A 49 2.97 -20.51 24.42
C ALA A 49 4.32 -20.09 23.80
N GLY A 50 5.25 -19.59 24.63
CA GLY A 50 6.51 -19.04 24.13
C GLY A 50 7.33 -20.01 23.25
N ALA A 51 7.29 -21.32 23.58
CA ALA A 51 7.92 -22.37 22.76
C ALA A 51 7.24 -22.48 21.37
N LEU A 52 5.91 -22.46 21.31
CA LEU A 52 5.14 -22.53 20.06
C LEU A 52 5.36 -21.30 19.18
N LEU A 53 5.39 -20.10 19.81
CA LEU A 53 5.73 -18.87 19.10
C LEU A 53 7.15 -18.92 18.56
N GLY A 54 8.12 -19.37 19.36
CA GLY A 54 9.51 -19.52 18.91
C GLY A 54 9.65 -20.46 17.73
N GLU A 55 8.93 -21.60 17.74
CA GLU A 55 8.92 -22.55 16.65
C GLU A 55 8.28 -21.95 15.37
N LEU A 56 7.11 -21.28 15.48
CA LEU A 56 6.48 -20.60 14.36
C LEU A 56 7.45 -19.61 13.70
N LEU A 57 8.02 -18.73 14.51
CA LEU A 57 8.89 -17.66 14.02
C LEU A 57 10.18 -18.23 13.41
N GLY A 58 10.77 -19.27 14.02
CA GLY A 58 11.96 -19.95 13.51
C GLY A 58 11.71 -20.58 12.15
N ARG A 59 10.58 -21.29 11.98
CA ARG A 59 10.21 -21.92 10.68
C ARG A 59 9.90 -20.88 9.61
N VAL A 60 9.31 -19.73 9.95
CA VAL A 60 9.15 -18.61 9.01
C VAL A 60 10.53 -18.05 8.62
N ASP A 61 11.47 -17.94 9.56
CA ASP A 61 12.84 -17.49 9.27
C ASP A 61 13.59 -18.45 8.34
N GLU A 62 13.38 -19.77 8.48
CA GLU A 62 13.90 -20.77 7.56
C GLU A 62 13.33 -20.60 6.14
N ILE A 63 12.03 -20.30 6.02
CA ILE A 63 11.41 -20.00 4.73
C ILE A 63 12.02 -18.72 4.13
N ILE A 64 12.26 -17.69 4.94
CA ILE A 64 12.92 -16.45 4.49
C ILE A 64 14.34 -16.74 3.99
N ALA A 65 15.09 -17.60 4.65
CA ALA A 65 16.46 -17.93 4.28
C ALA A 65 16.55 -18.80 3.01
N SER A 66 15.54 -19.63 2.74
CA SER A 66 15.53 -20.59 1.62
C SER A 66 14.88 -20.01 0.37
N GLU A 67 15.64 -19.88 -0.73
CA GLU A 67 15.11 -19.43 -2.02
C GLU A 67 14.01 -20.38 -2.56
N THR A 68 14.22 -21.68 -2.42
CA THR A 68 13.26 -22.70 -2.88
C THR A 68 11.92 -22.58 -2.14
N LEU A 69 11.94 -22.41 -0.82
CA LEU A 69 10.72 -22.29 -0.03
C LEU A 69 10.00 -20.95 -0.32
N ARG A 70 10.75 -19.85 -0.48
CA ARG A 70 10.18 -18.55 -0.85
C ARG A 70 9.49 -18.57 -2.21
N ALA A 71 10.03 -19.28 -3.20
CA ALA A 71 9.46 -19.36 -4.55
C ALA A 71 8.00 -19.85 -4.54
N GLY A 72 7.65 -20.74 -3.60
CA GLY A 72 6.29 -21.26 -3.43
C GLY A 72 5.29 -20.22 -2.87
N LEU A 73 5.77 -19.15 -2.20
CA LEU A 73 4.91 -18.16 -1.60
C LEU A 73 4.23 -17.23 -2.64
N LEU A 74 4.92 -16.91 -3.75
CA LEU A 74 4.40 -16.05 -4.82
C LEU A 74 4.65 -16.68 -6.21
N PRO A 75 4.01 -17.78 -6.56
CA PRO A 75 4.40 -18.64 -7.68
C PRO A 75 4.27 -17.99 -9.07
N ARG A 76 3.51 -16.90 -9.20
CA ARG A 76 3.29 -16.25 -10.51
C ARG A 76 4.18 -15.04 -10.77
N ALA A 77 4.78 -14.47 -9.75
CA ALA A 77 5.51 -13.22 -9.82
C ALA A 77 6.78 -13.26 -10.70
N PRO A 78 7.68 -14.25 -10.60
CA PRO A 78 9.00 -14.18 -11.22
C PRO A 78 8.99 -14.09 -12.75
N HIS A 79 7.96 -14.60 -13.41
CA HIS A 79 7.89 -14.65 -14.89
C HIS A 79 7.19 -13.45 -15.50
N VAL A 80 6.22 -12.88 -14.82
CA VAL A 80 5.33 -11.84 -15.36
C VAL A 80 5.92 -10.45 -15.14
N ILE A 81 6.50 -10.21 -13.98
CA ILE A 81 6.98 -8.88 -13.57
C ILE A 81 8.10 -8.33 -14.47
N PRO A 82 9.18 -9.05 -14.79
CA PRO A 82 10.25 -8.50 -15.63
C PRO A 82 9.81 -8.14 -17.04
N GLN A 83 8.95 -8.97 -17.66
CA GLN A 83 8.42 -8.70 -18.99
C GLN A 83 7.53 -7.46 -19.01
N LEU A 84 6.68 -7.32 -17.99
CA LEU A 84 5.83 -6.16 -17.83
C LEU A 84 6.64 -4.88 -17.64
N MET A 85 7.63 -4.90 -16.75
CA MET A 85 8.48 -3.75 -16.47
C MET A 85 9.25 -3.31 -17.72
N LYS A 86 9.73 -4.26 -18.54
CA LYS A 86 10.34 -3.95 -19.82
C LYS A 86 9.36 -3.24 -20.75
N THR A 87 8.12 -3.72 -20.82
CA THR A 87 7.06 -3.11 -21.65
C THR A 87 6.69 -1.71 -21.15
N LEU A 88 6.60 -1.51 -19.83
CA LEU A 88 6.23 -0.22 -19.23
C LEU A 88 7.33 0.85 -19.31
N ARG A 89 8.60 0.45 -19.43
CA ARG A 89 9.76 1.36 -19.56
C ARG A 89 10.09 1.71 -21.01
N ASP A 90 9.52 1.02 -21.98
CA ASP A 90 9.77 1.31 -23.39
C ASP A 90 8.95 2.53 -23.83
N GLU A 91 9.60 3.71 -23.84
CA GLU A 91 9.00 5.00 -24.20
C GLU A 91 8.61 5.12 -25.68
N ARG A 92 8.95 4.12 -26.52
CA ARG A 92 8.69 4.13 -27.96
C ARG A 92 7.24 3.79 -28.34
N TYR A 93 6.42 3.38 -27.38
CA TYR A 93 5.01 3.11 -27.66
C TYR A 93 4.19 4.39 -27.69
N SER A 94 3.58 4.68 -28.84
CA SER A 94 2.56 5.73 -28.92
C SER A 94 1.34 5.35 -28.08
N SER A 95 0.56 6.34 -27.66
CA SER A 95 -0.70 6.10 -26.93
C SER A 95 -1.67 5.21 -27.72
N THR A 96 -1.61 5.25 -29.05
CA THR A 96 -2.44 4.45 -29.97
C THR A 96 -2.02 2.96 -29.97
N ASP A 97 -0.70 2.68 -30.03
CA ASP A 97 -0.19 1.29 -30.01
C ASP A 97 -0.50 0.60 -28.69
N VAL A 98 -0.52 1.39 -27.63
CA VAL A 98 -0.86 0.90 -26.28
C VAL A 98 -2.36 0.66 -26.16
N ALA A 99 -3.21 1.54 -26.72
CA ALA A 99 -4.66 1.35 -26.72
C ALA A 99 -5.06 0.08 -27.51
N ASP A 100 -4.43 -0.19 -28.64
CA ASP A 100 -4.66 -1.39 -29.44
C ASP A 100 -4.28 -2.70 -28.73
N ARG A 101 -3.26 -2.66 -27.88
CA ARG A 101 -2.88 -3.81 -27.05
C ARG A 101 -3.82 -4.00 -25.88
N ILE A 102 -4.25 -2.91 -25.24
CA ILE A 102 -5.19 -2.91 -24.14
C ILE A 102 -6.55 -3.45 -24.58
N SER A 103 -7.04 -3.05 -25.78
CA SER A 103 -8.35 -3.49 -26.30
C SER A 103 -8.49 -5.01 -26.45
N ARG A 104 -7.39 -5.74 -26.49
CA ARG A 104 -7.36 -7.22 -26.55
C ARG A 104 -7.51 -7.89 -25.19
N ASP A 105 -7.38 -7.13 -24.10
CA ASP A 105 -7.53 -7.61 -22.72
C ASP A 105 -8.70 -6.89 -22.05
N VAL A 106 -9.82 -7.58 -21.91
CA VAL A 106 -11.08 -7.06 -21.33
C VAL A 106 -10.87 -6.54 -19.91
N VAL A 107 -10.03 -7.22 -19.11
CA VAL A 107 -9.77 -6.83 -17.71
C VAL A 107 -8.96 -5.54 -17.67
N LEU A 108 -7.93 -5.43 -18.53
CA LEU A 108 -7.12 -4.23 -18.62
C LEU A 108 -7.93 -3.05 -19.19
N THR A 109 -8.76 -3.29 -20.21
CA THR A 109 -9.68 -2.28 -20.75
C THR A 109 -10.61 -1.72 -19.67
N ALA A 110 -11.26 -2.60 -18.90
CA ALA A 110 -12.14 -2.20 -17.80
C ALA A 110 -11.40 -1.39 -16.73
N GLU A 111 -10.16 -1.76 -16.41
CA GLU A 111 -9.33 -1.05 -15.43
C GLU A 111 -8.93 0.35 -15.91
N VAL A 112 -8.55 0.48 -17.19
CA VAL A 112 -8.21 1.77 -17.82
C VAL A 112 -9.42 2.70 -17.83
N VAL A 113 -10.58 2.22 -18.28
CA VAL A 113 -11.83 2.99 -18.29
C VAL A 113 -12.23 3.40 -16.87
N ARG A 114 -12.17 2.49 -15.90
CA ARG A 114 -12.46 2.80 -14.49
C ARG A 114 -11.55 3.89 -13.92
N ASN A 115 -10.25 3.84 -14.22
CA ASN A 115 -9.32 4.87 -13.78
C ASN A 115 -9.62 6.22 -14.43
N ALA A 116 -9.94 6.25 -15.74
CA ALA A 116 -10.32 7.47 -16.46
C ALA A 116 -11.61 8.07 -15.88
N THR A 117 -12.64 7.26 -15.67
CA THR A 117 -13.90 7.69 -15.04
C THR A 117 -13.64 8.31 -13.65
N SER A 118 -12.76 7.73 -12.86
CA SER A 118 -12.43 8.28 -11.54
C SER A 118 -11.70 9.63 -11.59
N VAL A 119 -11.02 9.94 -12.71
CA VAL A 119 -10.39 11.25 -12.96
C VAL A 119 -11.44 12.26 -13.40
N LEU A 120 -12.34 11.87 -14.29
CA LEU A 120 -13.38 12.74 -14.88
C LEU A 120 -14.57 12.96 -13.94
N ALA A 121 -14.92 12.02 -13.06
CA ALA A 121 -15.96 12.19 -12.04
C ALA A 121 -15.69 13.35 -11.06
N ARG A 122 -14.52 14.00 -11.17
CA ARG A 122 -14.19 15.26 -10.52
C ARG A 122 -14.57 16.49 -11.36
N GLY A 123 -15.08 16.30 -12.59
CA GLY A 123 -15.64 17.30 -13.47
C GLY A 123 -17.10 16.95 -13.80
N ASP A 124 -17.90 17.94 -14.17
CA ASP A 124 -19.36 17.83 -14.39
C ASP A 124 -19.78 17.13 -15.71
N ASP A 125 -18.91 16.36 -16.35
CA ASP A 125 -19.21 15.75 -17.66
C ASP A 125 -19.65 14.28 -17.51
N ASP A 126 -20.93 14.02 -17.74
CA ASP A 126 -21.58 12.69 -17.87
C ASP A 126 -21.32 12.04 -19.25
N GLU A 127 -20.15 12.24 -19.86
CA GLU A 127 -19.84 11.72 -21.20
C GLU A 127 -19.41 10.25 -21.14
N GLU A 128 -19.99 9.42 -22.01
CA GLU A 128 -19.63 8.01 -22.16
C GLU A 128 -18.17 7.90 -22.66
N ILE A 129 -17.29 7.30 -21.85
CA ILE A 129 -15.86 7.27 -22.09
C ILE A 129 -15.49 6.02 -22.86
N ASP A 130 -15.07 6.18 -24.12
CA ASP A 130 -14.43 5.11 -24.86
C ASP A 130 -12.97 4.89 -24.41
N LEU A 131 -12.36 3.78 -24.85
CA LEU A 131 -10.99 3.42 -24.46
C LEU A 131 -9.96 4.45 -24.94
N ALA A 132 -10.13 5.03 -26.12
CA ALA A 132 -9.19 6.01 -26.67
C ALA A 132 -9.21 7.30 -25.83
N ARG A 133 -10.41 7.76 -25.47
CA ARG A 133 -10.60 8.90 -24.56
C ARG A 133 -10.07 8.61 -23.17
N ALA A 134 -10.34 7.40 -22.66
CA ALA A 134 -9.81 6.96 -21.35
C ALA A 134 -8.28 7.02 -21.31
N VAL A 135 -7.59 6.50 -22.34
CA VAL A 135 -6.12 6.54 -22.42
C VAL A 135 -5.60 7.97 -22.49
N GLN A 136 -6.27 8.87 -23.24
CA GLN A 136 -5.90 10.29 -23.29
C GLN A 136 -6.04 10.97 -21.93
N VAL A 137 -7.13 10.70 -21.21
CA VAL A 137 -7.42 11.31 -19.91
C VAL A 137 -6.42 10.89 -18.84
N ILE A 138 -6.11 9.59 -18.73
CA ILE A 138 -5.17 9.09 -17.71
C ILE A 138 -3.70 9.31 -18.10
N GLY A 139 -3.42 9.50 -19.39
CA GLY A 139 -2.09 9.67 -19.94
C GLY A 139 -1.17 8.46 -19.70
N THR A 140 0.09 8.59 -20.09
CA THR A 140 1.08 7.50 -19.97
C THR A 140 1.24 7.00 -18.54
N GLN A 141 1.28 7.88 -17.57
CA GLN A 141 1.45 7.49 -16.15
C GLN A 141 0.26 6.72 -15.61
N GLY A 142 -0.97 7.16 -15.91
CA GLY A 142 -2.18 6.45 -15.52
C GLY A 142 -2.26 5.07 -16.16
N LEU A 143 -1.85 4.97 -17.42
CA LEU A 143 -1.78 3.71 -18.13
C LEU A 143 -0.77 2.73 -17.52
N ARG A 144 0.45 3.18 -17.22
CA ARG A 144 1.47 2.37 -16.52
C ARG A 144 0.92 1.81 -15.21
N ARG A 145 0.20 2.63 -14.43
CA ARG A 145 -0.46 2.22 -13.18
C ARG A 145 -1.54 1.18 -13.41
N ALA A 146 -2.41 1.37 -14.41
CA ALA A 146 -3.47 0.43 -14.75
C ALA A 146 -2.91 -0.95 -15.12
N ILE A 147 -1.86 -0.98 -15.96
CA ILE A 147 -1.19 -2.22 -16.35
C ILE A 147 -0.55 -2.89 -15.11
N ALA A 148 0.19 -2.15 -14.29
CA ALA A 148 0.80 -2.70 -13.08
C ALA A 148 -0.27 -3.30 -12.14
N ASN A 149 -1.41 -2.64 -11.99
CA ASN A 149 -2.53 -3.08 -11.17
C ASN A 149 -3.09 -4.44 -11.65
N VAL A 150 -3.39 -4.56 -12.94
CA VAL A 150 -3.96 -5.78 -13.52
C VAL A 150 -2.99 -6.96 -13.44
N VAL A 151 -1.72 -6.72 -13.77
CA VAL A 151 -0.72 -7.79 -13.83
C VAL A 151 -0.29 -8.26 -12.44
N LEU A 152 -0.20 -7.36 -11.48
CA LEU A 152 0.24 -7.72 -10.13
C LEU A 152 -0.88 -8.28 -9.25
N ARG A 153 -2.15 -8.00 -9.57
CA ARG A 153 -3.30 -8.47 -8.78
C ARG A 153 -3.30 -9.97 -8.49
N PRO A 154 -2.98 -10.87 -9.45
CA PRO A 154 -2.97 -12.31 -9.19
C PRO A 154 -1.97 -12.78 -8.12
N ILE A 155 -0.97 -11.95 -7.79
CA ILE A 155 -0.01 -12.25 -6.71
C ILE A 155 -0.72 -12.29 -5.35
N PHE A 156 -1.74 -11.44 -5.18
CA PHE A 156 -2.49 -11.26 -3.94
C PHE A 156 -3.68 -12.22 -3.80
N ASP A 157 -4.06 -12.90 -4.88
CA ASP A 157 -5.20 -13.81 -4.85
C ASP A 157 -4.87 -15.07 -4.05
N ALA A 158 -5.72 -15.39 -3.08
CA ALA A 158 -5.68 -16.63 -2.33
C ALA A 158 -7.10 -17.22 -2.27
N LYS A 159 -7.22 -18.54 -2.22
CA LYS A 159 -8.50 -19.25 -2.17
C LYS A 159 -8.55 -20.14 -0.92
N GLY A 160 -9.77 -20.38 -0.46
CA GLY A 160 -10.01 -21.23 0.71
C GLY A 160 -10.27 -20.43 1.99
N SER A 161 -10.07 -21.07 3.14
CA SER A 161 -10.33 -20.53 4.48
C SER A 161 -9.05 -20.17 5.26
N SER A 162 -7.89 -20.26 4.64
CA SER A 162 -6.60 -19.94 5.24
C SER A 162 -6.50 -18.47 5.66
N LEU A 163 -5.51 -18.14 6.48
CA LEU A 163 -5.28 -16.78 6.96
C LEU A 163 -5.00 -15.82 5.79
N SER A 164 -4.17 -16.24 4.84
CA SER A 164 -3.87 -15.47 3.63
C SER A 164 -5.11 -15.27 2.75
N ALA A 165 -5.98 -16.28 2.63
CA ALA A 165 -7.22 -16.16 1.86
C ALA A 165 -8.20 -15.16 2.49
N ARG A 166 -8.33 -15.17 3.80
CA ARG A 166 -9.17 -14.21 4.55
C ARG A 166 -8.67 -12.78 4.37
N ALA A 167 -7.35 -12.58 4.37
CA ALA A 167 -6.72 -11.27 4.25
C ALA A 167 -6.63 -10.75 2.80
N ALA A 168 -6.71 -11.60 1.78
CA ALA A 168 -6.40 -11.29 0.38
C ALA A 168 -7.09 -10.02 -0.14
N THR A 169 -8.40 -9.88 0.11
CA THR A 169 -9.17 -8.70 -0.32
C THR A 169 -8.67 -7.42 0.36
N GLN A 170 -8.35 -7.48 1.66
CA GLN A 170 -7.89 -6.32 2.41
C GLN A 170 -6.43 -5.96 2.04
N ILE A 171 -5.58 -6.96 1.83
CA ILE A 171 -4.21 -6.76 1.32
C ILE A 171 -4.25 -6.03 -0.01
N TRP A 172 -5.11 -6.46 -0.93
CA TRP A 172 -5.24 -5.80 -2.24
C TRP A 172 -5.74 -4.36 -2.13
N LYS A 173 -6.81 -4.13 -1.36
CA LYS A 173 -7.33 -2.77 -1.13
C LYS A 173 -6.30 -1.84 -0.51
N ASP A 174 -5.51 -2.34 0.42
CA ASP A 174 -4.44 -1.59 1.05
C ASP A 174 -3.28 -1.34 0.08
N ALA A 175 -2.92 -2.33 -0.75
CA ALA A 175 -1.90 -2.18 -1.78
C ALA A 175 -2.24 -1.05 -2.77
N ASP A 176 -3.48 -0.98 -3.26
CA ASP A 176 -3.92 0.10 -4.16
C ASP A 176 -3.90 1.47 -3.47
N ARG A 177 -4.37 1.56 -2.21
CA ARG A 177 -4.30 2.80 -1.42
C ARG A 177 -2.86 3.28 -1.23
N LYS A 178 -2.00 2.38 -0.77
CA LYS A 178 -0.59 2.65 -0.53
C LYS A 178 0.12 3.07 -1.80
N ALA A 179 -0.13 2.40 -2.92
CA ALA A 179 0.45 2.73 -4.21
C ALA A 179 0.11 4.16 -4.66
N ARG A 180 -1.16 4.57 -4.55
CA ARG A 180 -1.59 5.93 -4.91
C ARG A 180 -0.97 6.99 -4.02
N LEU A 181 -0.91 6.74 -2.72
CA LEU A 181 -0.28 7.66 -1.75
C LEU A 181 1.23 7.75 -1.98
N ALA A 182 1.92 6.62 -2.15
CA ALA A 182 3.35 6.58 -2.39
C ALA A 182 3.73 7.28 -3.71
N ALA A 183 2.89 7.17 -4.75
CA ALA A 183 3.08 7.91 -5.99
C ALA A 183 3.01 9.44 -5.78
N ALA A 184 2.02 9.90 -5.00
CA ALA A 184 1.88 11.33 -4.72
C ALA A 184 3.05 11.86 -3.87
N ILE A 185 3.46 11.11 -2.83
CA ILE A 185 4.56 11.51 -1.94
C ILE A 185 5.90 11.47 -2.69
N ALA A 186 6.15 10.43 -3.51
CA ALA A 186 7.35 10.33 -4.33
C ALA A 186 7.47 11.51 -5.31
N GLY A 187 6.36 11.89 -5.97
CA GLY A 187 6.34 13.05 -6.85
C GLY A 187 6.67 14.36 -6.13
N GLU A 188 6.16 14.58 -4.92
CA GLU A 188 6.51 15.74 -4.09
C GLU A 188 7.99 15.73 -3.66
N ALA A 189 8.58 14.53 -3.52
CA ALA A 189 9.99 14.36 -3.22
C ALA A 189 10.90 14.44 -4.46
N GLY A 190 10.36 14.73 -5.65
CA GLY A 190 11.11 14.84 -6.91
C GLY A 190 11.51 13.49 -7.53
N LEU A 191 10.91 12.38 -7.08
CA LEU A 191 11.08 11.05 -7.66
C LEU A 191 10.04 10.78 -8.76
N ASP A 192 10.27 9.75 -9.61
CA ASP A 192 9.23 9.31 -10.53
C ASP A 192 8.01 8.80 -9.72
N PRO A 193 6.81 9.40 -9.89
CA PRO A 193 5.61 8.94 -9.22
C PRO A 193 5.28 7.47 -9.48
N PHE A 194 5.76 6.90 -10.59
CA PHE A 194 5.56 5.50 -10.90
C PHE A 194 6.40 4.57 -10.02
N ASP A 195 7.64 4.96 -9.68
CA ASP A 195 8.47 4.19 -8.74
C ASP A 195 7.80 4.16 -7.35
N GLY A 196 7.25 5.30 -6.89
CA GLY A 196 6.43 5.35 -5.68
C GLY A 196 5.21 4.44 -5.76
N TYR A 197 4.47 4.49 -6.88
CA TYR A 197 3.31 3.62 -7.09
C TYR A 197 3.67 2.14 -7.00
N LEU A 198 4.73 1.74 -7.70
CA LEU A 198 5.20 0.37 -7.75
C LEU A 198 5.69 -0.12 -6.38
N ALA A 199 6.43 0.73 -5.66
CA ALA A 199 6.88 0.45 -4.30
C ALA A 199 5.69 0.17 -3.36
N GLY A 200 4.67 1.05 -3.37
CA GLY A 200 3.47 0.89 -2.56
C GLY A 200 2.69 -0.37 -2.88
N LEU A 201 2.55 -0.71 -4.17
CA LEU A 201 1.83 -1.90 -4.60
C LEU A 201 2.58 -3.18 -4.21
N LEU A 202 3.88 -3.24 -4.49
CA LEU A 202 4.70 -4.43 -4.25
C LEU A 202 4.99 -4.70 -2.78
N HIS A 203 5.05 -3.67 -1.93
CA HIS A 203 5.30 -3.86 -0.51
C HIS A 203 4.29 -4.81 0.15
N ASN A 204 3.03 -4.78 -0.29
CA ASN A 204 2.00 -5.68 0.23
C ASN A 204 2.17 -7.15 -0.19
N SER A 205 3.08 -7.45 -1.13
CA SER A 205 3.49 -8.83 -1.39
C SER A 205 4.11 -9.49 -0.15
N GLY A 206 4.77 -8.69 0.70
CA GLY A 206 5.28 -9.16 1.98
C GLY A 206 4.17 -9.65 2.92
N TRP A 207 3.00 -8.98 2.96
CA TRP A 207 1.84 -9.47 3.71
C TRP A 207 1.32 -10.79 3.15
N THR A 208 1.16 -10.89 1.84
CA THR A 208 0.74 -12.14 1.19
C THR A 208 1.71 -13.27 1.50
N ALA A 209 3.01 -13.00 1.42
CA ALA A 209 4.05 -13.99 1.64
C ALA A 209 4.12 -14.45 3.10
N VAL A 210 4.10 -13.54 4.08
CA VAL A 210 4.19 -13.93 5.49
C VAL A 210 2.96 -14.70 5.95
N LEU A 211 1.75 -14.32 5.49
CA LEU A 211 0.55 -15.06 5.84
C LEU A 211 0.52 -16.44 5.18
N ARG A 212 0.99 -16.60 3.95
CA ARG A 212 1.14 -17.90 3.30
C ARG A 212 2.22 -18.76 3.97
N ALA A 213 3.33 -18.15 4.41
CA ALA A 213 4.33 -18.86 5.19
C ALA A 213 3.73 -19.43 6.49
N ILE A 214 2.90 -18.66 7.17
CA ILE A 214 2.17 -19.10 8.37
C ILE A 214 1.16 -20.19 8.02
N ASP A 215 0.39 -20.03 6.94
CA ASP A 215 -0.59 -21.02 6.48
C ASP A 215 0.08 -22.37 6.16
N ASN A 216 1.33 -22.38 5.68
CA ASN A 216 2.07 -23.61 5.39
C ASN A 216 2.52 -24.37 6.65
N LEU A 217 2.29 -23.81 7.84
CA LEU A 217 2.66 -24.38 9.15
C LEU A 217 1.41 -24.85 9.92
N GLU A 218 0.48 -25.49 9.21
CA GLU A 218 -0.80 -25.96 9.78
C GLU A 218 -0.62 -26.93 10.98
N ASP A 219 0.49 -27.66 11.02
CA ASP A 219 0.85 -28.56 12.12
C ASP A 219 1.03 -27.84 13.46
N LEU A 220 1.29 -26.55 13.47
CA LEU A 220 1.44 -25.77 14.71
C LEU A 220 0.10 -25.37 15.34
N ALA A 221 -1.03 -25.52 14.65
CA ALA A 221 -2.39 -25.27 15.12
C ALA A 221 -2.58 -23.90 15.80
N ILE A 222 -1.90 -22.85 15.32
CA ILE A 222 -2.03 -21.48 15.83
C ILE A 222 -3.17 -20.77 15.09
N GLY A 223 -4.15 -20.29 15.87
CA GLY A 223 -5.32 -19.61 15.32
C GLY A 223 -5.10 -18.13 14.97
N PRO A 224 -5.99 -17.53 14.15
CA PRO A 224 -5.90 -16.13 13.75
C PRO A 224 -5.87 -15.15 14.95
N VAL A 225 -6.59 -15.47 16.03
CA VAL A 225 -6.68 -14.63 17.22
C VAL A 225 -5.34 -14.62 17.98
N GLU A 226 -4.66 -15.77 18.05
CA GLU A 226 -3.36 -15.91 18.70
C GLU A 226 -2.27 -15.18 17.90
N ILE A 227 -2.30 -15.28 16.57
CA ILE A 227 -1.38 -14.53 15.68
C ILE A 227 -1.62 -13.02 15.78
N ALA A 228 -2.88 -12.59 16.02
CA ALA A 228 -3.22 -11.20 16.27
C ALA A 228 -2.84 -10.70 17.67
N HIS A 229 -2.08 -11.45 18.46
CA HIS A 229 -1.65 -10.98 19.77
C HIS A 229 -0.62 -9.84 19.67
N ARG A 230 -0.68 -8.88 20.62
CA ARG A 230 0.16 -7.66 20.59
C ARG A 230 1.66 -7.96 20.59
N GLU A 231 2.09 -9.06 21.21
CA GLU A 231 3.50 -9.48 21.26
C GLU A 231 3.93 -10.19 19.96
N VAL A 232 3.00 -10.78 19.22
CA VAL A 232 3.24 -11.52 17.99
C VAL A 232 3.32 -10.59 16.79
N VAL A 233 2.41 -9.62 16.71
CA VAL A 233 2.28 -8.72 15.54
C VAL A 233 3.59 -8.02 15.13
N PRO A 234 4.40 -7.45 16.04
CA PRO A 234 5.69 -6.85 15.68
C PRO A 234 6.65 -7.85 15.02
N GLN A 235 6.61 -9.11 15.45
CA GLN A 235 7.44 -10.19 14.88
C GLN A 235 6.98 -10.57 13.47
N VAL A 236 5.67 -10.60 13.23
CA VAL A 236 5.09 -10.84 11.90
C VAL A 236 5.42 -9.68 10.95
N ILE A 237 5.33 -8.42 11.39
CA ILE A 237 5.69 -7.25 10.59
C ILE A 237 7.15 -7.29 10.16
N ARG A 238 8.07 -7.61 11.07
CA ARG A 238 9.49 -7.74 10.72
C ARG A 238 9.70 -8.78 9.61
N ARG A 239 9.01 -9.91 9.68
CA ARG A 239 9.10 -10.97 8.67
C ARG A 239 8.41 -10.61 7.37
N ARG A 240 7.32 -9.83 7.42
CA ARG A 240 6.73 -9.21 6.23
C ARG A 240 7.77 -8.40 5.46
N ASP A 241 8.52 -7.53 6.15
CA ASP A 241 9.53 -6.67 5.54
C ASP A 241 10.72 -7.47 5.01
N ALA A 242 11.17 -8.46 5.76
CA ALA A 242 12.22 -9.37 5.31
C ALA A 242 11.80 -10.17 4.06
N LEU A 243 10.57 -10.67 4.01
CA LEU A 243 10.01 -11.35 2.83
C LEU A 243 9.85 -10.42 1.64
N PHE A 244 9.40 -9.18 1.85
CA PHE A 244 9.36 -8.19 0.76
C PHE A 244 10.74 -8.03 0.15
N GLY A 245 11.78 -7.78 0.95
CA GLY A 245 13.15 -7.63 0.45
C GLY A 245 13.66 -8.88 -0.29
N ALA A 246 13.46 -10.05 0.29
CA ALA A 246 13.94 -11.31 -0.26
C ALA A 246 13.20 -11.77 -1.53
N LEU A 247 11.95 -11.34 -1.74
CA LEU A 247 11.15 -11.67 -2.91
C LEU A 247 11.31 -10.66 -4.04
N VAL A 248 11.27 -9.36 -3.71
CA VAL A 248 11.24 -8.28 -4.72
C VAL A 248 12.64 -7.99 -5.27
N GLY A 249 13.70 -8.05 -4.46
CA GLY A 249 15.07 -7.80 -4.91
C GLY A 249 15.50 -8.65 -6.11
N PRO A 250 15.25 -9.96 -6.14
CA PRO A 250 15.55 -10.82 -7.30
C PRO A 250 14.80 -10.47 -8.59
N TRP A 251 13.72 -9.70 -8.54
CA TRP A 251 12.92 -9.35 -9.73
C TRP A 251 13.58 -8.31 -10.63
N LYS A 252 14.62 -7.65 -10.16
CA LYS A 252 15.41 -6.67 -10.94
C LYS A 252 14.56 -5.57 -11.58
N LEU A 253 13.74 -4.95 -10.76
CA LEU A 253 12.80 -3.91 -11.19
C LEU A 253 13.46 -2.53 -11.41
N GLY A 254 14.75 -2.42 -11.19
CA GLY A 254 15.58 -1.25 -11.34
C GLY A 254 16.25 -0.85 -10.04
N THR A 255 17.32 -0.04 -10.16
CA THR A 255 18.22 0.28 -9.05
C THR A 255 17.49 0.79 -7.80
N LEU A 256 16.58 1.77 -7.95
CA LEU A 256 15.83 2.33 -6.82
C LEU A 256 14.96 1.29 -6.11
N MET A 257 14.33 0.37 -6.85
CA MET A 257 13.51 -0.69 -6.26
C MET A 257 14.36 -1.77 -5.61
N ASP A 258 15.49 -2.12 -6.22
CA ASP A 258 16.43 -3.10 -5.66
C ASP A 258 17.04 -2.56 -4.34
N GLU A 259 17.41 -1.28 -4.29
CA GLU A 259 17.88 -0.59 -3.08
C GLU A 259 16.79 -0.53 -2.00
N LEU A 260 15.56 -0.16 -2.37
CA LEU A 260 14.41 -0.15 -1.45
C LEU A 260 14.15 -1.54 -0.87
N ALA A 261 14.15 -2.57 -1.71
CA ALA A 261 13.91 -3.95 -1.26
C ALA A 261 14.99 -4.41 -0.27
N ALA A 262 16.26 -4.09 -0.56
CA ALA A 262 17.37 -4.40 0.33
C ALA A 262 17.27 -3.63 1.66
N GLU A 263 16.96 -2.33 1.62
CA GLU A 263 16.82 -1.49 2.80
C GLU A 263 15.67 -1.97 3.70
N VAL A 264 14.46 -2.08 3.15
CA VAL A 264 13.28 -2.54 3.90
C VAL A 264 13.51 -3.94 4.47
N GLY A 265 14.08 -4.85 3.68
CA GLY A 265 14.38 -6.21 4.12
C GLY A 265 15.37 -6.28 5.29
N SER A 266 16.30 -5.34 5.39
CA SER A 266 17.34 -5.33 6.41
C SER A 266 16.95 -4.59 7.68
N VAL A 267 16.40 -3.36 7.57
CA VAL A 267 16.12 -2.50 8.72
C VAL A 267 14.63 -2.40 9.09
N GLY A 268 13.75 -2.89 8.21
CA GLY A 268 12.29 -2.74 8.33
C GLY A 268 11.81 -1.38 7.85
N LEU A 269 10.53 -1.31 7.41
CA LEU A 269 9.95 -0.11 6.82
C LEU A 269 9.97 1.11 7.76
N ASP A 270 9.81 0.92 9.05
CA ASP A 270 9.79 2.03 10.02
C ASP A 270 11.17 2.72 10.17
N ASN A 271 12.27 2.08 9.73
CA ASN A 271 13.65 2.56 9.91
C ASN A 271 14.34 2.97 8.61
N VAL A 272 13.64 2.98 7.48
CA VAL A 272 14.19 3.37 6.18
C VAL A 272 14.63 4.84 6.16
N GLN A 273 15.66 5.15 5.37
CA GLN A 273 16.22 6.48 5.23
C GLN A 273 16.24 6.95 3.76
N SER A 274 16.19 6.04 2.79
CA SER A 274 16.16 6.41 1.38
C SER A 274 14.92 7.24 1.03
N PRO A 275 14.98 8.16 0.07
CA PRO A 275 13.84 8.98 -0.33
C PRO A 275 12.61 8.16 -0.72
N LEU A 276 12.80 7.06 -1.48
CA LEU A 276 11.70 6.16 -1.87
C LEU A 276 11.18 5.36 -0.66
N GLY A 277 12.06 4.94 0.24
CA GLY A 277 11.71 4.27 1.50
C GLY A 277 10.87 5.19 2.39
N CYS A 278 11.29 6.45 2.56
CA CYS A 278 10.51 7.44 3.31
C CYS A 278 9.12 7.67 2.70
N ALA A 279 9.03 7.79 1.36
CA ALA A 279 7.75 7.93 0.68
C ALA A 279 6.85 6.71 0.90
N LEU A 280 7.40 5.51 0.85
CA LEU A 280 6.68 4.25 1.11
C LEU A 280 6.21 4.17 2.57
N ARG A 281 7.06 4.49 3.54
CA ARG A 281 6.73 4.50 4.97
C ARG A 281 5.57 5.46 5.28
N ASP A 282 5.63 6.68 4.75
CA ASP A 282 4.59 7.68 4.98
C ASP A 282 3.27 7.28 4.28
N ALA A 283 3.34 6.66 3.10
CA ALA A 283 2.20 6.10 2.41
C ALA A 283 1.57 4.92 3.19
N ASP A 284 2.38 4.02 3.74
CA ASP A 284 1.92 2.91 4.60
C ASP A 284 1.16 3.42 5.81
N ARG A 285 1.71 4.46 6.47
CA ARG A 285 1.05 5.13 7.59
C ARG A 285 -0.31 5.72 7.20
N LEU A 286 -0.37 6.49 6.12
CA LEU A 286 -1.62 7.12 5.66
C LEU A 286 -2.66 6.09 5.19
N ALA A 287 -2.23 5.02 4.51
CA ALA A 287 -3.10 3.92 4.09
C ALA A 287 -3.71 3.19 5.30
N ALA A 288 -2.90 2.93 6.34
CA ALA A 288 -3.37 2.33 7.58
C ALA A 288 -4.40 3.22 8.31
N LEU A 289 -4.16 4.53 8.43
CA LEU A 289 -5.11 5.48 9.00
C LEU A 289 -6.43 5.47 8.22
N ARG A 290 -6.36 5.43 6.88
CA ARG A 290 -7.55 5.35 6.02
C ARG A 290 -8.31 4.03 6.19
N ALA A 291 -7.61 2.93 6.37
CA ALA A 291 -8.20 1.61 6.58
C ALA A 291 -8.91 1.50 7.94
N LEU A 292 -8.35 2.13 8.97
CA LEU A 292 -8.84 2.11 10.34
C LEU A 292 -9.92 3.17 10.63
N ALA A 293 -10.11 4.13 9.74
CA ALA A 293 -11.09 5.19 9.90
C ALA A 293 -12.52 4.61 9.94
N PRO A 294 -13.38 5.08 10.87
CA PRO A 294 -14.77 4.67 10.94
C PRO A 294 -15.52 4.95 9.62
N ALA A 295 -16.53 4.13 9.34
CA ALA A 295 -17.42 4.38 8.21
C ALA A 295 -18.10 5.76 8.38
N GLY A 296 -17.97 6.63 7.37
CA GLY A 296 -18.49 8.02 7.42
C GLY A 296 -17.49 9.07 7.91
N GLU A 297 -16.38 8.70 8.56
CA GLU A 297 -15.34 9.62 9.04
C GLU A 297 -14.02 9.48 8.25
N ARG A 298 -14.13 9.26 6.95
CA ARG A 298 -12.95 9.01 6.09
C ARG A 298 -12.34 10.29 5.51
N SER A 299 -12.74 11.47 6.00
CA SER A 299 -12.10 12.73 5.64
C SER A 299 -10.69 12.81 6.21
N GLY A 300 -9.72 13.21 5.40
CA GLY A 300 -8.34 13.39 5.86
C GLY A 300 -8.22 14.35 7.04
N ALA A 301 -9.01 15.43 7.04
CA ALA A 301 -9.03 16.40 8.12
C ALA A 301 -9.45 15.80 9.49
N LYS A 302 -10.23 14.72 9.48
CA LYS A 302 -10.71 14.06 10.70
C LYS A 302 -9.88 12.84 11.12
N THR A 303 -9.05 12.32 10.22
CA THR A 303 -8.38 11.02 10.42
C THR A 303 -6.87 11.09 10.36
N VAL A 304 -6.32 12.17 9.80
CA VAL A 304 -4.88 12.33 9.62
C VAL A 304 -4.38 13.51 10.45
N PRO A 305 -3.48 13.29 11.41
CA PRO A 305 -2.82 14.36 12.16
C PRO A 305 -2.08 15.30 11.21
N ARG A 306 -2.15 16.61 11.49
CA ARG A 306 -1.50 17.65 10.68
C ARG A 306 -1.88 17.61 9.19
N TRP A 307 -3.15 17.33 8.91
CA TRP A 307 -3.68 17.23 7.55
C TRP A 307 -3.35 18.42 6.66
N SER A 308 -3.48 19.65 7.20
CA SER A 308 -3.20 20.88 6.46
C SER A 308 -1.75 21.06 6.06
N GLN A 309 -0.81 20.34 6.71
CA GLN A 309 0.61 20.37 6.40
C GLN A 309 1.01 19.43 5.25
N LEU A 310 0.11 18.53 4.85
CA LEU A 310 0.37 17.66 3.71
C LEU A 310 0.24 18.43 2.40
N ALA A 311 1.12 18.14 1.44
CA ALA A 311 1.03 18.69 0.10
C ALA A 311 -0.32 18.36 -0.56
N ARG A 312 -0.85 19.27 -1.39
CA ARG A 312 -2.16 19.08 -2.05
C ARG A 312 -2.27 17.78 -2.85
N PRO A 313 -1.27 17.33 -3.63
CA PRO A 313 -1.34 16.05 -4.34
C PRO A 313 -1.55 14.87 -3.39
N VAL A 314 -0.94 14.88 -2.21
CA VAL A 314 -1.10 13.83 -1.19
C VAL A 314 -2.50 13.88 -0.58
N GLN A 315 -3.01 15.08 -0.26
CA GLN A 315 -4.39 15.26 0.22
C GLN A 315 -5.40 14.77 -0.82
N ASN A 316 -5.21 15.10 -2.10
CA ASN A 316 -6.05 14.65 -3.19
C ASN A 316 -6.01 13.13 -3.38
N ALA A 317 -4.81 12.53 -3.30
CA ALA A 317 -4.64 11.08 -3.36
C ALA A 317 -5.40 10.40 -2.21
N TYR A 318 -5.27 10.90 -0.97
CA TYR A 318 -5.97 10.35 0.19
C TYR A 318 -7.50 10.50 0.06
N GLY A 319 -8.00 11.66 -0.37
CA GLY A 319 -9.43 11.91 -0.60
C GLY A 319 -10.03 11.06 -1.71
N GLY A 320 -9.24 10.73 -2.73
CA GLY A 320 -9.63 9.86 -3.84
C GLY A 320 -9.54 8.35 -3.55
N LEU A 321 -9.13 7.95 -2.34
CA LEU A 321 -9.13 6.56 -1.90
C LEU A 321 -10.58 6.12 -1.60
N GLY A 322 -11.31 5.82 -2.62
CA GLY A 322 -12.73 5.59 -2.71
C GLY A 322 -13.50 5.07 -1.51
N ALA A 323 -14.75 5.33 -1.59
CA ALA A 323 -15.77 4.76 -0.73
C ALA A 323 -15.77 3.24 -0.78
#